data_cacfc2ece2b7b837247334cbcab5ee0f
#
_entry.id   cacfc2ece2b7b837247334cbcab5ee0f
#
_cell.length_a   1.000
_cell.length_b   1.000
_cell.length_c   1.000
_cell.angle_alpha   90.00
_cell.angle_beta   90.00
_cell.angle_gamma   90.00
#
_symmetry.space_group_name_H-M   'P 1'
#
loop_
_entity.id
_entity.type
_entity.pdbx_description
1 polymer ?
#
loop_
_entity_poly.entity_id
_entity_poly.type
_entity_poly.pdbx_seq_one_letter_code
_entity_poly.pdbx_strand_id
1 'polypeptide(L)' 'MQLYDFEVLNGDEIIAAEPAVPLCDTRAAWPKIAKIAKKITLPGCRIRVREQSGETIILIGATAAQRYADPSVAA' A
#
# COMPACT_ATOMS: atom_id res chain seq x y z
N MET A 1 7.23 -16.01 8.49
CA MET A 1 6.99 -14.78 7.72
C MET A 1 6.38 -15.10 6.38
N GLN A 2 5.43 -14.28 5.96
CA GLN A 2 4.84 -14.41 4.63
C GLN A 2 5.35 -13.29 3.74
N LEU A 3 5.33 -13.54 2.44
CA LEU A 3 5.73 -12.55 1.45
C LEU A 3 4.50 -11.89 0.83
N TYR A 4 4.58 -10.58 0.64
CA TYR A 4 3.49 -9.78 0.08
C TYR A 4 4.02 -8.92 -1.06
N ASP A 5 3.17 -8.66 -2.04
CA ASP A 5 3.49 -7.77 -3.14
C ASP A 5 2.75 -6.45 -2.93
N PHE A 6 3.50 -5.34 -2.98
CA PHE A 6 2.93 -4.00 -2.90
C PHE A 6 2.94 -3.38 -4.28
N GLU A 7 1.79 -2.85 -4.72
CA GLU A 7 1.64 -2.25 -6.04
C GLU A 7 0.97 -0.89 -5.92
N VAL A 8 1.41 0.05 -6.75
CA VAL A 8 0.76 1.35 -6.88
C VAL A 8 0.08 1.39 -8.24
N LEU A 9 -1.22 1.68 -8.23
CA LEU A 9 -2.05 1.68 -9.42
C LEU A 9 -2.50 3.10 -9.74
N ASN A 10 -2.47 3.45 -11.02
CA ASN A 10 -3.09 4.65 -11.55
C ASN A 10 -4.10 4.22 -12.59
N GLY A 11 -5.38 4.17 -12.21
CA GLY A 11 -6.38 3.51 -13.02
C GLY A 11 -6.08 2.02 -13.09
N ASP A 12 -5.95 1.48 -14.27
CA ASP A 12 -5.64 0.07 -14.49
C ASP A 12 -4.14 -0.19 -14.64
N GLU A 13 -3.32 0.86 -14.61
CA GLU A 13 -1.88 0.76 -14.83
C GLU A 13 -1.14 0.62 -13.50
N ILE A 14 -0.23 -0.37 -13.44
CA ILE A 14 0.70 -0.51 -12.32
C ILE A 14 1.89 0.40 -12.59
N ILE A 15 2.03 1.48 -11.81
CA ILE A 15 3.10 2.46 -11.99
C ILE A 15 4.31 2.21 -11.11
N ALA A 16 4.14 1.39 -10.06
CA ALA A 16 5.24 0.99 -9.20
C ALA A 16 4.88 -0.34 -8.55
N ALA A 17 5.87 -1.15 -8.25
CA ALA A 17 5.68 -2.43 -7.59
C ALA A 17 6.89 -2.77 -6.73
N GLU A 18 6.63 -3.38 -5.58
CA GLU A 18 7.66 -3.90 -4.70
C GLU A 18 7.26 -5.32 -4.33
N PRO A 19 7.79 -6.33 -5.03
CA PRO A 19 7.41 -7.72 -4.82
C PRO A 19 8.14 -8.37 -3.66
N ALA A 20 7.55 -9.42 -3.13
CA ALA A 20 8.18 -10.32 -2.15
C ALA A 20 8.67 -9.61 -0.89
N VAL A 21 7.83 -8.73 -0.33
CA VAL A 21 8.14 -8.02 0.92
C VAL A 21 7.79 -8.93 2.09
N PRO A 22 8.76 -9.31 2.94
CA PRO A 22 8.48 -10.17 4.08
C PRO A 22 7.79 -9.40 5.22
N LEU A 23 6.67 -9.91 5.68
CA LEU A 23 5.92 -9.34 6.79
C LEU A 23 5.49 -10.44 7.75
N CYS A 24 5.41 -10.11 9.04
CA CYS A 24 4.94 -11.04 10.05
C CYS A 24 3.45 -11.35 9.91
N ASP A 25 2.66 -10.33 9.61
CA ASP A 25 1.22 -10.46 9.42
C ASP A 25 0.69 -9.31 8.56
N THR A 26 -0.62 -9.33 8.29
CA THR A 26 -1.27 -8.30 7.47
C THR A 26 -1.17 -6.91 8.09
N ARG A 27 -1.18 -6.81 9.41
CA ARG A 27 -1.11 -5.50 10.08
C ARG A 27 0.24 -4.82 9.84
N ALA A 28 1.29 -5.59 9.66
CA ALA A 28 2.61 -5.04 9.37
C ALA A 28 2.67 -4.34 7.99
N ALA A 29 1.67 -4.55 7.13
CA ALA A 29 1.59 -3.87 5.85
C ALA A 29 1.27 -2.38 5.99
N TRP A 30 0.57 -1.96 7.03
CA TRP A 30 0.09 -0.58 7.16
C TRP A 30 1.20 0.45 7.25
N PRO A 31 2.27 0.25 8.05
CA PRO A 31 3.40 1.20 8.02
C PRO A 31 4.06 1.30 6.65
N LYS A 32 4.14 0.20 5.93
CA LYS A 32 4.70 0.19 4.58
C LYS A 32 3.80 0.95 3.60
N ILE A 33 2.48 0.74 3.70
CA ILE A 33 1.50 1.47 2.89
C ILE A 33 1.63 2.97 3.13
N ALA A 34 1.77 3.39 4.39
CA ALA A 34 1.92 4.80 4.74
C ALA A 34 3.18 5.41 4.10
N LYS A 35 4.29 4.69 4.12
CA LYS A 35 5.53 5.15 3.49
C LYS A 35 5.39 5.29 1.98
N ILE A 36 4.74 4.33 1.34
CA ILE A 36 4.48 4.38 -0.10
C ILE A 36 3.59 5.57 -0.43
N ALA A 37 2.52 5.76 0.34
CA ALA A 37 1.57 6.84 0.10
C ALA A 37 2.22 8.22 0.16
N LYS A 38 3.18 8.44 1.05
CA LYS A 38 3.90 9.71 1.16
C LYS A 38 4.69 10.06 -0.10
N LYS A 39 5.10 9.07 -0.86
CA LYS A 39 5.89 9.26 -2.09
C LYS A 39 5.02 9.48 -3.30
N ILE A 40 3.71 9.23 -3.20
CA ILE A 40 2.79 9.36 -4.32
C ILE A 40 2.35 10.81 -4.46
N THR A 41 2.63 11.40 -5.63
CA THR A 41 2.26 12.77 -5.94
C THR A 41 1.12 12.86 -6.96
N LEU A 42 0.84 11.78 -7.68
CA LEU A 42 -0.22 11.74 -8.67
C LEU A 42 -1.57 11.54 -8.00
N PRO A 43 -2.62 12.31 -8.37
CA PRO A 43 -3.95 12.09 -7.84
C PRO A 43 -4.59 10.82 -8.39
N GLY A 44 -5.49 10.23 -7.61
CA GLY A 44 -6.24 9.06 -8.04
C GLY A 44 -5.50 7.74 -7.97
N CYS A 45 -4.30 7.73 -7.40
CA CYS A 45 -3.56 6.48 -7.24
C CYS A 45 -4.12 5.65 -6.09
N ARG A 46 -3.96 4.33 -6.20
CA ARG A 46 -4.34 3.36 -5.18
C ARG A 46 -3.16 2.45 -4.87
N ILE A 47 -3.14 1.95 -3.64
CA ILE A 47 -2.13 1.00 -3.20
C ILE A 47 -2.81 -0.35 -3.00
N ARG A 48 -2.28 -1.38 -3.65
CA ARG A 48 -2.78 -2.74 -3.54
C ARG A 48 -1.73 -3.63 -2.90
N VAL A 49 -2.14 -4.40 -1.91
CA VAL A 49 -1.28 -5.41 -1.28
C VAL A 49 -1.85 -6.78 -1.61
N ARG A 50 -1.00 -7.64 -2.17
CA ARG A 50 -1.38 -8.99 -2.58
C ARG A 50 -0.54 -10.02 -1.85
N GLU A 51 -1.15 -11.17 -1.55
CA GLU A 51 -0.43 -12.33 -1.06
C GLU A 51 0.27 -13.05 -2.21
N GLN A 52 1.17 -13.97 -1.87
CA GLN A 52 1.86 -14.80 -2.87
C GLN A 52 0.90 -15.64 -3.70
N SER A 53 -0.26 -15.97 -3.15
CA SER A 53 -1.32 -16.68 -3.89
C SER A 53 -1.95 -15.82 -5.00
N GLY A 54 -1.68 -14.51 -5.00
CA GLY A 54 -2.28 -13.57 -5.93
C GLY A 54 -3.52 -12.88 -5.40
N GLU A 55 -4.00 -13.27 -4.22
CA GLU A 55 -5.19 -12.64 -3.62
C GLU A 55 -4.89 -11.25 -3.11
N THR A 56 -5.74 -10.27 -3.47
CA THR A 56 -5.65 -8.92 -2.96
C THR A 56 -6.22 -8.88 -1.55
N ILE A 57 -5.40 -8.48 -0.58
CA ILE A 57 -5.83 -8.39 0.82
C ILE A 57 -6.12 -6.96 1.26
N ILE A 58 -5.49 -5.98 0.62
CA ILE A 58 -5.73 -4.56 0.91
C ILE A 58 -5.75 -3.80 -0.42
N LEU A 59 -6.74 -2.93 -0.56
CA LEU A 59 -6.80 -1.98 -1.67
C LEU A 59 -7.30 -0.65 -1.10
N ILE A 60 -6.44 0.37 -1.12
CA ILE A 60 -6.74 1.65 -0.51
C ILE A 60 -6.27 2.79 -1.40
N GLY A 61 -7.06 3.87 -1.47
CA GLY A 61 -6.62 5.07 -2.18
C GLY A 61 -5.41 5.71 -1.49
N ALA A 62 -4.51 6.28 -2.29
CA ALA A 62 -3.30 6.91 -1.75
C ALA A 62 -3.64 8.06 -0.80
N THR A 63 -4.66 8.86 -1.12
CA THR A 63 -5.10 9.95 -0.25
C THR A 63 -5.57 9.45 1.11
N ALA A 64 -6.35 8.36 1.13
CA ALA A 64 -6.80 7.75 2.37
C ALA A 64 -5.63 7.17 3.16
N ALA A 65 -4.67 6.55 2.48
CA ALA A 65 -3.48 5.99 3.12
C ALA A 65 -2.61 7.07 3.75
N GLN A 66 -2.52 8.23 3.13
CA GLN A 66 -1.77 9.36 3.68
C GLN A 66 -2.32 9.85 5.01
N ARG A 67 -3.63 9.71 5.23
CA ARG A 67 -4.25 10.07 6.51
C ARG A 67 -3.78 9.17 7.64
N TYR A 68 -3.53 7.91 7.37
CA TYR A 68 -2.96 7.00 8.36
C TYR A 68 -1.50 7.31 8.66
N ALA A 69 -0.79 7.93 7.72
CA ALA A 69 0.62 8.27 7.88
C ALA A 69 0.83 9.54 8.70
N ASP A 70 -0.20 10.39 8.83
CA ASP A 70 -0.10 11.67 9.50
C ASP A 70 -0.84 11.63 10.84
N PRO A 71 -0.13 11.48 11.96
CA PRO A 71 -0.75 11.41 13.28
C PRO A 71 -1.49 12.68 13.69
N SER A 72 -1.16 13.83 13.10
CA SER A 72 -1.85 15.08 13.43
C SER A 72 -3.28 15.09 12.92
N VAL A 73 -3.61 14.32 11.89
CA VAL A 73 -4.95 14.21 11.34
C VAL A 73 -5.83 13.28 12.19
N ALA A 74 -5.20 12.33 12.89
CA ALA A 74 -5.91 11.36 13.72
C ALA A 74 -6.33 11.92 15.08
N ALA A 75 -5.83 13.06 15.45
CA ALA A 75 -6.13 13.66 16.74
C ALA A 75 -7.52 14.31 16.78
#